data_abbb799b6f07b15927678a4b171497fa
#
_entry.id   abbb799b6f07b15927678a4b171497fa
#
_cell.length_a   1.000
_cell.length_b   1.000
_cell.length_c   1.000
_cell.angle_alpha   90.00
_cell.angle_beta   90.00
_cell.angle_gamma   90.00
#
_symmetry.space_group_name_H-M   'P 1'
#
loop_
_entity.id
_entity.type
_entity.pdbx_description
1 polymer ?
#
loop_
_entity_poly.entity_id
_entity_poly.type
_entity_poly.pdbx_seq_one_letter_code
_entity_poly.pdbx_strand_id
1 'polypeptide(L)'
;MKAFHWILLYCAAPLLSDVQGTYHLMAGDPELMAAQSYAQTRNNGRPPLRTLNPAKTDSQCRSRSLDLVFIIDSSRSVRRGEFEKVKIFLANIVDTLEVGSDSTRVAVVNYASTVKTEFLLKDYFSKLDLKKAISRIEPLATGTMTGLAIKTAANEAFTEQSGARPRSRNISKVAIIVTDGRPQDQVEEVSAAARGKGIEIYAVGVDRADMRSLQLMASTPLEDHVFYVETYGVIEKLTSKFRETLCEVKVEVVEDPCKCEARLAFQKQTQAAIQQLAAKLADVTGRIERLENTVGRA
;
A
#
# COMPACT_ATOMS: atom_id res chain seq x y z
N MET A 1 29.82 28.72 32.04
CA MET A 1 29.79 27.54 32.90
C MET A 1 28.31 27.14 33.12
N LYS A 2 27.80 26.24 32.37
CA LYS A 2 26.57 25.42 32.67
C LYS A 2 26.63 24.20 31.76
N ALA A 3 26.86 23.04 32.37
CA ALA A 3 26.95 21.76 31.72
C ALA A 3 25.55 21.25 31.34
N PHE A 4 25.37 20.82 30.09
CA PHE A 4 24.21 20.09 29.63
C PHE A 4 24.48 18.59 29.72
N HIS A 5 23.71 17.90 30.54
CA HIS A 5 23.70 16.45 30.65
C HIS A 5 22.91 15.87 29.46
N TRP A 6 23.55 15.05 28.65
CA TRP A 6 22.94 14.19 27.67
C TRP A 6 22.62 12.83 28.33
N ILE A 7 21.37 12.50 28.43
CA ILE A 7 20.91 11.16 28.85
C ILE A 7 20.76 10.33 27.56
N LEU A 8 21.70 9.40 27.36
CA LEU A 8 21.59 8.34 26.36
C LEU A 8 20.70 7.21 26.91
N LEU A 9 19.51 7.06 26.35
CA LEU A 9 18.66 5.88 26.53
C LEU A 9 19.11 4.78 25.55
N TYR A 10 19.83 3.79 26.07
CA TYR A 10 20.10 2.53 25.37
C TYR A 10 18.87 1.63 25.48
N CYS A 11 18.15 1.40 24.37
CA CYS A 11 17.23 0.28 24.23
C CYS A 11 18.02 -0.98 23.88
N ALA A 12 18.20 -1.86 24.85
CA ALA A 12 18.71 -3.20 24.63
C ALA A 12 17.58 -4.08 24.10
N ALA A 13 17.73 -4.58 22.87
CA ALA A 13 16.88 -5.64 22.31
C ALA A 13 17.37 -7.00 22.84
N PRO A 14 16.49 -7.89 23.30
CA PRO A 14 16.89 -9.25 23.62
C PRO A 14 16.99 -10.09 22.35
N LEU A 15 18.15 -10.71 22.15
CA LEU A 15 18.39 -11.78 21.20
C LEU A 15 17.56 -13.01 21.61
N LEU A 16 16.57 -13.37 20.83
CA LEU A 16 15.92 -14.68 20.89
C LEU A 16 16.81 -15.68 20.15
N SER A 17 17.50 -16.53 20.91
CA SER A 17 18.19 -17.69 20.40
C SER A 17 17.21 -18.81 20.09
N ASP A 18 17.30 -19.35 18.87
CA ASP A 18 16.62 -20.55 18.39
C ASP A 18 16.88 -21.75 19.33
N VAL A 19 15.81 -22.29 19.89
CA VAL A 19 15.83 -23.63 20.51
C VAL A 19 15.08 -24.55 19.52
N GLN A 20 15.82 -25.26 18.69
CA GLN A 20 15.35 -26.43 17.98
C GLN A 20 15.15 -27.58 18.96
N GLY A 21 13.90 -27.77 19.39
CA GLY A 21 13.50 -28.97 20.14
C GLY A 21 12.98 -30.05 19.21
N THR A 22 13.80 -31.04 18.93
CA THR A 22 13.39 -32.30 18.30
C THR A 22 12.51 -33.08 19.27
N TYR A 23 11.20 -33.17 18.97
CA TYR A 23 10.29 -34.04 19.72
C TYR A 23 10.32 -35.44 19.12
N HIS A 24 10.90 -36.39 19.88
CA HIS A 24 10.69 -37.81 19.67
C HIS A 24 9.28 -38.18 20.09
N LEU A 25 8.46 -38.62 19.16
CA LEU A 25 7.14 -39.20 19.40
C LEU A 25 7.35 -40.60 20.00
N MET A 26 7.19 -40.75 21.32
CA MET A 26 6.96 -42.04 21.97
C MET A 26 5.47 -42.36 21.91
N ALA A 27 5.16 -43.55 21.40
CA ALA A 27 3.81 -44.10 21.31
C ALA A 27 3.29 -44.41 22.73
N GLY A 28 2.05 -43.96 23.02
CA GLY A 28 1.23 -44.53 24.05
C GLY A 28 0.90 -43.63 25.23
N ASP A 29 0.12 -42.56 24.99
CA ASP A 29 -0.54 -41.84 26.09
C ASP A 29 -2.06 -42.13 26.03
N PRO A 30 -2.64 -42.82 27.03
CA PRO A 30 -4.06 -43.22 27.04
C PRO A 30 -5.03 -42.02 27.13
N GLU A 31 -4.58 -40.82 27.54
CA GLU A 31 -5.42 -39.64 27.60
C GLU A 31 -5.69 -39.04 26.22
N LEU A 32 -4.81 -39.26 25.24
CA LEU A 32 -5.02 -38.77 23.87
C LEU A 32 -6.11 -39.56 23.12
N MET A 33 -6.28 -40.85 23.47
CA MET A 33 -7.32 -41.72 22.91
C MET A 33 -8.71 -41.38 23.47
N ALA A 34 -8.81 -40.87 24.69
CA ALA A 34 -10.08 -40.45 25.28
C ALA A 34 -10.60 -39.13 24.63
N ALA A 35 -9.72 -38.23 24.22
CA ALA A 35 -10.10 -37.00 23.56
C ALA A 35 -10.66 -37.21 22.14
N GLN A 36 -10.18 -38.24 21.43
CA GLN A 36 -10.70 -38.58 20.10
C GLN A 36 -12.07 -39.26 20.12
N SER A 37 -12.38 -40.03 21.15
CA SER A 37 -13.68 -40.68 21.30
C SER A 37 -14.82 -39.71 21.66
N TYR A 38 -14.50 -38.60 22.37
CA TYR A 38 -15.49 -37.57 22.69
C TYR A 38 -15.84 -36.66 21.51
N ALA A 39 -15.00 -36.58 20.48
CA ALA A 39 -15.28 -35.81 19.27
C ALA A 39 -16.27 -36.49 18.32
N GLN A 40 -16.40 -37.81 18.38
CA GLN A 40 -17.26 -38.58 17.46
C GLN A 40 -18.73 -38.72 17.91
N THR A 41 -19.04 -38.47 19.18
CA THR A 41 -20.42 -38.73 19.70
C THR A 41 -21.34 -37.49 19.73
N ARG A 42 -20.85 -36.33 19.27
CA ARG A 42 -21.64 -35.06 19.25
C ARG A 42 -22.16 -34.59 17.90
N ASN A 43 -22.17 -35.45 16.90
CA ASN A 43 -22.52 -35.06 15.52
C ASN A 43 -23.97 -35.39 15.09
N ASN A 44 -24.88 -35.73 16.01
CA ASN A 44 -26.28 -35.87 15.68
C ASN A 44 -27.11 -34.73 16.26
N GLY A 45 -27.28 -33.66 15.46
CA GLY A 45 -28.22 -32.59 15.82
C GLY A 45 -27.82 -31.17 15.50
N ARG A 46 -26.76 -30.92 14.73
CA ARG A 46 -26.50 -29.56 14.16
C ARG A 46 -27.18 -29.45 12.79
N PRO A 47 -27.95 -28.37 12.54
CA PRO A 47 -28.36 -28.05 11.18
C PRO A 47 -27.09 -27.91 10.32
N PRO A 48 -27.14 -28.26 9.03
CA PRO A 48 -25.96 -28.20 8.17
C PRO A 48 -25.41 -26.78 8.26
N LEU A 49 -24.15 -26.67 8.68
CA LEU A 49 -23.38 -25.46 8.47
C LEU A 49 -23.57 -25.13 6.98
N ARG A 50 -24.29 -24.05 6.70
CA ARG A 50 -24.19 -23.42 5.39
C ARG A 50 -22.69 -23.32 5.12
N THR A 51 -22.22 -24.19 4.24
CA THR A 51 -20.97 -23.92 3.53
C THR A 51 -21.14 -22.53 2.98
N LEU A 52 -20.53 -21.55 3.65
CA LEU A 52 -20.18 -20.32 2.99
C LEU A 52 -19.31 -20.82 1.84
N ASN A 53 -19.94 -21.00 0.66
CA ASN A 53 -19.20 -20.89 -0.56
C ASN A 53 -18.26 -19.71 -0.32
N PRO A 54 -16.98 -19.80 -0.65
CA PRO A 54 -16.22 -18.62 -0.95
C PRO A 54 -16.91 -18.05 -2.19
N ALA A 55 -18.12 -17.47 -1.98
CA ALA A 55 -18.67 -16.52 -2.89
C ALA A 55 -17.48 -15.61 -3.14
N LYS A 56 -16.99 -15.63 -4.39
CA LYS A 56 -16.28 -14.55 -4.97
C LYS A 56 -16.73 -13.29 -4.23
N THR A 57 -15.94 -12.86 -3.26
CA THR A 57 -15.87 -11.48 -2.90
C THR A 57 -15.23 -10.83 -4.13
N ASP A 58 -16.01 -10.74 -5.19
CA ASP A 58 -16.01 -9.61 -6.07
C ASP A 58 -16.35 -8.47 -5.10
N SER A 59 -15.34 -8.08 -4.31
CA SER A 59 -15.39 -6.84 -3.59
C SER A 59 -15.53 -5.83 -4.73
N GLN A 60 -16.76 -5.40 -4.98
CA GLN A 60 -17.04 -4.31 -5.89
C GLN A 60 -16.26 -3.12 -5.33
N CYS A 61 -15.00 -3.05 -5.76
CA CYS A 61 -14.18 -1.90 -5.60
C CYS A 61 -14.93 -0.78 -6.30
N ARG A 62 -15.69 0.00 -5.55
CA ARG A 62 -16.30 1.20 -6.07
C ARG A 62 -15.17 2.21 -6.17
N SER A 63 -14.60 2.35 -7.38
CA SER A 63 -13.53 3.30 -7.58
C SER A 63 -14.04 4.69 -7.17
N ARG A 64 -13.30 5.36 -6.29
CA ARG A 64 -13.59 6.76 -5.99
C ARG A 64 -13.49 7.56 -7.30
N SER A 65 -14.29 8.59 -7.45
CA SER A 65 -14.19 9.49 -8.59
C SER A 65 -12.82 10.20 -8.58
N LEU A 66 -12.06 10.09 -9.66
CA LEU A 66 -10.70 10.61 -9.79
C LEU A 66 -10.53 11.45 -11.06
N ASP A 67 -9.63 12.42 -11.01
CA ASP A 67 -8.98 12.96 -12.19
C ASP A 67 -7.58 12.32 -12.26
N LEU A 68 -7.40 11.34 -13.18
CA LEU A 68 -6.20 10.53 -13.31
C LEU A 68 -5.42 10.91 -14.56
N VAL A 69 -4.13 11.24 -14.40
CA VAL A 69 -3.22 11.51 -15.51
C VAL A 69 -2.09 10.50 -15.49
N PHE A 70 -1.93 9.73 -16.55
CA PHE A 70 -0.74 8.93 -16.77
C PHE A 70 0.34 9.77 -17.45
N ILE A 71 1.57 9.70 -16.94
CA ILE A 71 2.76 10.35 -17.49
C ILE A 71 3.72 9.22 -17.88
N ILE A 72 3.81 8.93 -19.19
CA ILE A 72 4.49 7.73 -19.69
C ILE A 72 5.76 8.08 -20.44
N ASP A 73 6.85 7.45 -20.02
CA ASP A 73 8.13 7.52 -20.70
C ASP A 73 8.10 6.68 -21.97
N SER A 74 8.43 7.31 -23.09
CA SER A 74 8.62 6.66 -24.37
C SER A 74 9.99 6.99 -24.97
N SER A 75 10.95 7.24 -24.09
CA SER A 75 12.34 7.50 -24.45
C SER A 75 12.98 6.31 -25.19
N ARG A 76 14.17 6.53 -25.71
CA ARG A 76 14.89 5.48 -26.50
C ARG A 76 15.20 4.21 -25.71
N SER A 77 15.28 4.28 -24.39
CA SER A 77 15.51 3.11 -23.52
C SER A 77 14.30 2.18 -23.50
N VAL A 78 13.10 2.73 -23.65
CA VAL A 78 11.85 1.96 -23.75
C VAL A 78 11.70 1.39 -25.14
N ARG A 79 11.95 0.11 -25.30
CA ARG A 79 11.81 -0.56 -26.60
C ARG A 79 10.34 -0.61 -27.00
N ARG A 80 10.07 -0.70 -28.32
CA ARG A 80 8.70 -0.73 -28.82
C ARG A 80 7.84 -1.83 -28.17
N GLY A 81 8.37 -3.04 -27.97
CA GLY A 81 7.65 -4.12 -27.29
C GLY A 81 7.46 -3.90 -25.79
N GLU A 82 8.29 -3.09 -25.16
CA GLU A 82 8.16 -2.67 -23.75
C GLU A 82 7.11 -1.57 -23.62
N PHE A 83 7.08 -0.63 -24.55
CA PHE A 83 6.05 0.40 -24.62
C PHE A 83 4.64 -0.20 -24.82
N GLU A 84 4.51 -1.28 -25.61
CA GLU A 84 3.25 -2.02 -25.68
C GLU A 84 2.80 -2.55 -24.33
N LYS A 85 3.74 -3.06 -23.49
CA LYS A 85 3.41 -3.52 -22.14
C LYS A 85 2.97 -2.38 -21.22
N VAL A 86 3.54 -1.18 -21.38
CA VAL A 86 3.05 0.02 -20.67
C VAL A 86 1.61 0.30 -21.08
N LYS A 87 1.30 0.30 -22.38
CA LYS A 87 -0.08 0.52 -22.86
C LYS A 87 -1.07 -0.51 -22.31
N ILE A 88 -0.68 -1.79 -22.26
CA ILE A 88 -1.47 -2.86 -21.66
C ILE A 88 -1.68 -2.59 -20.15
N PHE A 89 -0.64 -2.19 -19.45
CA PHE A 89 -0.72 -1.84 -18.02
C PHE A 89 -1.70 -0.68 -17.77
N LEU A 90 -1.64 0.38 -18.57
CA LEU A 90 -2.61 1.49 -18.50
C LEU A 90 -4.03 0.99 -18.74
N ALA A 91 -4.23 0.18 -19.77
CA ALA A 91 -5.54 -0.39 -20.09
C ALA A 91 -6.09 -1.26 -18.97
N ASN A 92 -5.24 -2.05 -18.32
CA ASN A 92 -5.60 -2.90 -17.18
C ASN A 92 -5.99 -2.04 -15.96
N ILE A 93 -5.29 -0.94 -15.68
CA ILE A 93 -5.71 0.00 -14.62
C ILE A 93 -7.08 0.58 -14.97
N VAL A 94 -7.29 1.06 -16.19
CA VAL A 94 -8.59 1.60 -16.65
C VAL A 94 -9.73 0.59 -16.46
N ASP A 95 -9.47 -0.70 -16.70
CA ASP A 95 -10.48 -1.75 -16.51
C ASP A 95 -10.92 -1.90 -15.04
N THR A 96 -10.05 -1.55 -14.10
CA THR A 96 -10.37 -1.60 -12.66
C THR A 96 -11.17 -0.40 -12.17
N LEU A 97 -11.21 0.70 -12.92
CA LEU A 97 -11.83 1.97 -12.54
C LEU A 97 -13.24 2.09 -13.12
N GLU A 98 -14.08 2.88 -12.48
CA GLU A 98 -15.33 3.36 -13.07
C GLU A 98 -15.03 4.62 -13.89
N VAL A 99 -15.05 4.51 -15.23
CA VAL A 99 -14.78 5.63 -16.15
C VAL A 99 -16.09 6.31 -16.55
N GLY A 100 -16.15 7.64 -16.47
CA GLY A 100 -17.33 8.40 -16.83
C GLY A 100 -17.18 9.90 -16.53
N SER A 101 -18.16 10.70 -16.98
CA SER A 101 -18.17 12.16 -16.76
C SER A 101 -18.18 12.53 -15.28
N ASP A 102 -18.85 11.76 -14.44
CA ASP A 102 -18.99 12.00 -12.99
C ASP A 102 -18.16 11.02 -12.14
N SER A 103 -17.58 10.01 -12.78
CA SER A 103 -16.72 9.01 -12.15
C SER A 103 -15.23 9.36 -12.35
N THR A 104 -14.40 8.41 -12.78
CA THR A 104 -12.99 8.67 -13.09
C THR A 104 -12.84 9.21 -14.50
N ARG A 105 -12.09 10.30 -14.64
CA ARG A 105 -11.62 10.86 -15.90
C ARG A 105 -10.15 10.56 -16.07
N VAL A 106 -9.72 10.24 -17.29
CA VAL A 106 -8.34 9.84 -17.57
C VAL A 106 -7.74 10.68 -18.67
N ALA A 107 -6.48 11.10 -18.49
CA ALA A 107 -5.65 11.74 -19.50
C ALA A 107 -4.30 11.02 -19.61
N VAL A 108 -3.61 11.20 -20.72
CA VAL A 108 -2.25 10.67 -20.93
C VAL A 108 -1.33 11.77 -21.46
N VAL A 109 -0.20 11.92 -20.80
CA VAL A 109 0.94 12.72 -21.22
C VAL A 109 2.09 11.78 -21.55
N ASN A 110 2.50 11.77 -22.81
CA ASN A 110 3.58 10.96 -23.35
C ASN A 110 4.85 11.82 -23.46
N TYR A 111 6.01 11.31 -23.06
CA TYR A 111 7.22 12.10 -23.11
C TYR A 111 8.49 11.33 -23.48
N ALA A 112 9.42 12.10 -24.06
CA ALA A 112 10.80 11.75 -24.34
C ALA A 112 11.66 13.02 -24.22
N SER A 113 12.34 13.50 -25.26
CA SER A 113 12.92 14.87 -25.31
C SER A 113 11.85 15.96 -25.46
N THR A 114 10.70 15.61 -25.97
CA THR A 114 9.51 16.47 -26.10
C THR A 114 8.37 15.85 -25.29
N VAL A 115 7.38 16.67 -24.97
CA VAL A 115 6.17 16.23 -24.26
C VAL A 115 4.97 16.39 -25.17
N LYS A 116 4.12 15.38 -25.22
CA LYS A 116 2.90 15.34 -26.00
C LYS A 116 1.73 14.93 -25.12
N THR A 117 0.73 15.77 -24.98
CA THR A 117 -0.55 15.37 -24.41
C THR A 117 -1.31 14.56 -25.45
N GLU A 118 -1.49 13.28 -25.21
CA GLU A 118 -2.16 12.38 -26.16
C GLU A 118 -3.66 12.60 -26.16
N PHE A 119 -4.25 12.76 -24.97
CA PHE A 119 -5.63 13.14 -24.76
C PHE A 119 -5.83 13.69 -23.33
N LEU A 120 -6.90 14.46 -23.16
CA LEU A 120 -7.23 15.20 -21.95
C LEU A 120 -8.34 14.52 -21.15
N LEU A 121 -8.58 14.96 -19.91
CA LEU A 121 -9.60 14.44 -19.01
C LEU A 121 -11.04 14.58 -19.53
N LYS A 122 -11.27 15.45 -20.51
CA LYS A 122 -12.58 15.71 -21.13
C LYS A 122 -12.87 14.88 -22.37
N ASP A 123 -11.90 14.14 -22.91
CA ASP A 123 -11.99 13.57 -24.26
C ASP A 123 -12.71 12.23 -24.31
N TYR A 124 -12.54 11.39 -23.27
CA TYR A 124 -13.09 10.03 -23.25
C TYR A 124 -13.79 9.70 -21.94
N PHE A 125 -15.06 9.32 -22.02
CA PHE A 125 -15.89 8.91 -20.87
C PHE A 125 -16.34 7.45 -20.93
N SER A 126 -15.83 6.69 -21.92
CA SER A 126 -16.08 5.26 -22.09
C SER A 126 -14.77 4.48 -21.97
N LYS A 127 -14.75 3.38 -21.20
CA LYS A 127 -13.60 2.49 -21.10
C LYS A 127 -13.13 1.99 -22.45
N LEU A 128 -14.08 1.65 -23.33
CA LEU A 128 -13.76 1.11 -24.66
C LEU A 128 -13.01 2.14 -25.52
N ASP A 129 -13.49 3.39 -25.56
CA ASP A 129 -12.87 4.43 -26.37
C ASP A 129 -11.54 4.87 -25.78
N LEU A 130 -11.46 4.95 -24.46
CA LEU A 130 -10.21 5.24 -23.75
C LEU A 130 -9.13 4.18 -24.05
N LYS A 131 -9.47 2.89 -23.98
CA LYS A 131 -8.54 1.80 -24.32
C LYS A 131 -8.12 1.83 -25.79
N LYS A 132 -9.03 2.18 -26.71
CA LYS A 132 -8.69 2.40 -28.12
C LYS A 132 -7.73 3.60 -28.28
N ALA A 133 -7.94 4.69 -27.53
CA ALA A 133 -7.04 5.83 -27.56
C ALA A 133 -5.65 5.45 -27.04
N ILE A 134 -5.56 4.74 -25.90
CA ILE A 134 -4.29 4.24 -25.34
C ILE A 134 -3.55 3.35 -26.34
N SER A 135 -4.24 2.42 -27.02
CA SER A 135 -3.59 1.50 -27.97
C SER A 135 -2.96 2.19 -29.18
N ARG A 136 -3.41 3.40 -29.53
CA ARG A 136 -2.92 4.21 -30.67
C ARG A 136 -1.74 5.10 -30.33
N ILE A 137 -1.33 5.18 -29.06
CA ILE A 137 -0.20 6.00 -28.65
C ILE A 137 1.09 5.42 -29.24
N GLU A 138 1.88 6.28 -29.89
CA GLU A 138 3.17 5.93 -30.47
C GLU A 138 4.33 6.51 -29.63
N PRO A 139 5.45 5.81 -29.53
CA PRO A 139 6.61 6.30 -28.77
C PRO A 139 7.29 7.49 -29.47
N LEU A 140 7.83 8.42 -28.70
CA LEU A 140 8.49 9.65 -29.17
C LEU A 140 10.00 9.48 -29.44
N ALA A 141 10.65 8.52 -28.82
CA ALA A 141 11.94 7.92 -29.15
C ALA A 141 13.25 8.57 -28.62
N THR A 142 13.35 9.81 -28.24
CA THR A 142 14.65 10.39 -27.77
C THR A 142 14.51 11.19 -26.50
N GLY A 143 15.54 11.12 -25.59
CA GLY A 143 15.61 11.90 -24.35
C GLY A 143 14.61 11.47 -23.27
N THR A 144 14.73 12.06 -22.07
CA THR A 144 13.92 11.68 -20.88
C THR A 144 13.65 12.94 -20.05
N MET A 145 12.83 13.86 -20.59
CA MET A 145 12.48 15.14 -19.98
C MET A 145 11.29 14.98 -19.02
N THR A 146 11.52 14.25 -17.93
CA THR A 146 10.49 13.86 -16.95
C THR A 146 9.93 15.06 -16.20
N GLY A 147 10.79 16.01 -15.80
CA GLY A 147 10.34 17.23 -15.11
C GLY A 147 9.45 18.08 -15.99
N LEU A 148 9.77 18.21 -17.30
CA LEU A 148 8.91 18.90 -18.26
C LEU A 148 7.55 18.20 -18.40
N ALA A 149 7.53 16.87 -18.42
CA ALA A 149 6.29 16.09 -18.50
C ALA A 149 5.40 16.31 -17.27
N ILE A 150 5.99 16.29 -16.05
CA ILE A 150 5.27 16.58 -14.80
C ILE A 150 4.71 18.01 -14.82
N LYS A 151 5.52 18.99 -15.25
CA LYS A 151 5.10 20.38 -15.37
C LYS A 151 3.94 20.54 -16.37
N THR A 152 4.00 19.89 -17.53
CA THR A 152 2.94 19.88 -18.53
C THR A 152 1.67 19.26 -17.97
N ALA A 153 1.76 18.09 -17.33
CA ALA A 153 0.61 17.46 -16.70
C ALA A 153 -0.06 18.39 -15.66
N ALA A 154 0.75 19.02 -14.77
CA ALA A 154 0.24 19.88 -13.71
C ALA A 154 -0.35 21.21 -14.20
N ASN A 155 0.12 21.74 -15.35
CA ASN A 155 -0.29 23.05 -15.88
C ASN A 155 -1.28 22.99 -17.03
N GLU A 156 -1.37 21.85 -17.72
CA GLU A 156 -2.21 21.70 -18.91
C GLU A 156 -3.27 20.60 -18.70
N ALA A 157 -2.88 19.37 -18.29
CA ALA A 157 -3.83 18.28 -18.16
C ALA A 157 -4.75 18.42 -16.94
N PHE A 158 -4.24 18.92 -15.80
CA PHE A 158 -5.03 19.14 -14.59
C PHE A 158 -5.71 20.52 -14.52
N THR A 159 -6.06 21.11 -15.65
CA THR A 159 -6.82 22.36 -15.71
C THR A 159 -8.32 22.12 -15.94
N GLU A 160 -9.16 23.05 -15.53
CA GLU A 160 -10.60 22.96 -15.76
C GLU A 160 -10.94 22.96 -17.26
N GLN A 161 -10.18 23.68 -18.08
CA GLN A 161 -10.31 23.67 -19.55
C GLN A 161 -10.05 22.28 -20.14
N SER A 162 -9.18 21.52 -19.52
CA SER A 162 -8.83 20.15 -19.92
C SER A 162 -9.76 19.09 -19.29
N GLY A 163 -10.73 19.52 -18.51
CA GLY A 163 -11.73 18.65 -17.89
C GLY A 163 -11.40 18.24 -16.46
N ALA A 164 -10.36 18.79 -15.82
CA ALA A 164 -10.13 18.56 -14.40
C ALA A 164 -11.23 19.24 -13.58
N ARG A 165 -11.69 18.53 -12.55
CA ARG A 165 -12.77 19.03 -11.72
C ARG A 165 -12.23 20.02 -10.67
N PRO A 166 -12.99 21.07 -10.33
CA PRO A 166 -12.56 22.05 -9.34
C PRO A 166 -12.41 21.43 -7.96
N ARG A 167 -11.52 22.00 -7.14
CA ARG A 167 -11.27 21.53 -5.76
C ARG A 167 -12.53 21.49 -4.89
N SER A 168 -13.49 22.34 -5.15
CA SER A 168 -14.79 22.40 -4.44
C SER A 168 -15.59 21.09 -4.52
N ARG A 169 -15.34 20.24 -5.52
CA ARG A 169 -16.00 18.94 -5.67
C ARG A 169 -15.33 17.83 -4.89
N ASN A 170 -14.23 18.10 -4.18
CA ASN A 170 -13.45 17.12 -3.41
C ASN A 170 -13.03 15.88 -4.21
N ILE A 171 -12.70 16.07 -5.49
CA ILE A 171 -12.23 15.02 -6.39
C ILE A 171 -10.71 14.95 -6.32
N SER A 172 -10.17 13.77 -6.02
CA SER A 172 -8.73 13.53 -5.97
C SER A 172 -8.10 13.66 -7.36
N LYS A 173 -6.95 14.33 -7.42
CA LYS A 173 -6.11 14.45 -8.63
C LYS A 173 -4.92 13.54 -8.47
N VAL A 174 -4.78 12.57 -9.35
CA VAL A 174 -3.74 11.54 -9.27
C VAL A 174 -2.92 11.54 -10.55
N ALA A 175 -1.59 11.57 -10.41
CA ALA A 175 -0.64 11.34 -11.50
C ALA A 175 0.09 10.02 -11.28
N ILE A 176 0.17 9.18 -12.29
CA ILE A 176 0.98 7.95 -12.28
C ILE A 176 2.08 8.12 -13.33
N ILE A 177 3.33 8.19 -12.86
CA ILE A 177 4.52 8.31 -13.70
C ILE A 177 5.09 6.92 -13.93
N VAL A 178 5.34 6.54 -15.20
CA VAL A 178 6.01 5.28 -15.55
C VAL A 178 7.27 5.61 -16.32
N THR A 179 8.45 5.17 -15.82
CA THR A 179 9.75 5.44 -16.42
C THR A 179 10.74 4.28 -16.21
N ASP A 180 11.67 4.09 -17.13
CA ASP A 180 12.79 3.12 -17.01
C ASP A 180 14.15 3.83 -16.92
N GLY A 181 14.16 5.16 -16.90
CA GLY A 181 15.36 5.94 -17.02
C GLY A 181 15.63 6.86 -15.85
N ARG A 182 16.75 7.57 -16.00
CA ARG A 182 17.08 8.71 -15.16
C ARG A 182 16.61 10.00 -15.86
N PRO A 183 15.88 10.89 -15.18
CA PRO A 183 15.50 12.18 -15.72
C PRO A 183 16.71 12.99 -16.19
N GLN A 184 16.58 13.66 -17.33
CA GLN A 184 17.60 14.56 -17.87
C GLN A 184 17.41 16.00 -17.39
N ASP A 185 16.29 16.29 -16.77
CA ASP A 185 15.94 17.59 -16.20
C ASP A 185 15.59 17.46 -14.70
N GLN A 186 15.39 18.59 -14.05
CA GLN A 186 15.10 18.63 -12.63
C GLN A 186 13.64 18.22 -12.36
N VAL A 187 13.45 17.21 -11.49
CA VAL A 187 12.13 16.68 -11.15
C VAL A 187 11.64 17.15 -9.78
N GLU A 188 12.53 17.50 -8.86
CA GLU A 188 12.20 17.79 -7.46
C GLU A 188 11.25 18.99 -7.31
N GLU A 189 11.64 20.16 -7.85
CA GLU A 189 10.86 21.39 -7.73
C GLU A 189 9.51 21.29 -8.44
N VAL A 190 9.50 20.73 -9.67
CA VAL A 190 8.26 20.61 -10.45
C VAL A 190 7.30 19.62 -9.81
N SER A 191 7.79 18.54 -9.21
CA SER A 191 6.99 17.58 -8.48
C SER A 191 6.45 18.17 -7.17
N ALA A 192 7.29 18.91 -6.43
CA ALA A 192 6.85 19.62 -5.23
C ALA A 192 5.76 20.65 -5.56
N ALA A 193 5.91 21.41 -6.65
CA ALA A 193 4.89 22.35 -7.13
C ALA A 193 3.59 21.63 -7.54
N ALA A 194 3.66 20.47 -8.19
CA ALA A 194 2.50 19.66 -8.55
C ALA A 194 1.77 19.14 -7.30
N ARG A 195 2.51 18.60 -6.33
CA ARG A 195 1.95 18.17 -5.03
C ARG A 195 1.30 19.34 -4.27
N GLY A 196 1.94 20.52 -4.29
CA GLY A 196 1.38 21.75 -3.72
C GLY A 196 0.04 22.17 -4.36
N LYS A 197 -0.21 21.79 -5.62
CA LYS A 197 -1.52 21.93 -6.28
C LYS A 197 -2.54 20.85 -5.87
N GLY A 198 -2.19 19.95 -4.98
CA GLY A 198 -3.03 18.83 -4.53
C GLY A 198 -3.08 17.67 -5.52
N ILE A 199 -2.02 17.49 -6.32
CA ILE A 199 -1.86 16.34 -7.20
C ILE A 199 -1.06 15.28 -6.44
N GLU A 200 -1.65 14.12 -6.21
CA GLU A 200 -1.03 12.95 -5.64
C GLU A 200 -0.23 12.23 -6.71
N ILE A 201 1.07 12.00 -6.48
CA ILE A 201 1.98 11.46 -7.48
C ILE A 201 2.46 10.08 -7.08
N TYR A 202 2.20 9.10 -7.93
CA TYR A 202 2.75 7.75 -7.87
C TYR A 202 3.87 7.60 -8.90
N ALA A 203 5.02 7.09 -8.49
CA ALA A 203 6.17 6.86 -9.37
C ALA A 203 6.41 5.36 -9.55
N VAL A 204 6.34 4.89 -10.77
CA VAL A 204 6.61 3.51 -11.17
C VAL A 204 7.92 3.46 -11.94
N GLY A 205 8.94 2.88 -11.33
CA GLY A 205 10.23 2.62 -11.95
C GLY A 205 10.30 1.21 -12.52
N VAL A 206 10.88 1.09 -13.70
CA VAL A 206 11.10 -0.20 -14.37
C VAL A 206 12.58 -0.33 -14.72
N ASP A 207 13.17 -1.54 -14.60
CA ASP A 207 14.54 -1.89 -15.00
C ASP A 207 15.57 -0.93 -14.37
N ARG A 208 16.08 0.03 -15.14
CA ARG A 208 17.16 0.96 -14.74
C ARG A 208 16.70 2.30 -14.18
N ALA A 209 15.43 2.41 -13.82
CA ALA A 209 14.89 3.64 -13.24
C ALA A 209 15.70 4.06 -11.99
N ASP A 210 16.01 5.35 -11.91
CA ASP A 210 16.77 5.91 -10.78
C ASP A 210 15.86 6.06 -9.56
N MET A 211 16.07 5.22 -8.56
CA MET A 211 15.25 5.18 -7.33
C MET A 211 15.19 6.54 -6.62
N ARG A 212 16.30 7.28 -6.59
CA ARG A 212 16.32 8.61 -5.97
C ARG A 212 15.39 9.58 -6.69
N SER A 213 15.40 9.56 -8.01
CA SER A 213 14.48 10.39 -8.82
C SER A 213 13.03 9.99 -8.59
N LEU A 214 12.71 8.69 -8.49
CA LEU A 214 11.36 8.22 -8.15
C LEU A 214 10.88 8.78 -6.80
N GLN A 215 11.73 8.72 -5.78
CA GLN A 215 11.43 9.25 -4.45
C GLN A 215 11.22 10.76 -4.43
N LEU A 216 11.98 11.52 -5.23
CA LEU A 216 11.83 12.97 -5.36
C LEU A 216 10.51 13.37 -6.04
N MET A 217 10.04 12.53 -6.98
CA MET A 217 8.79 12.77 -7.70
C MET A 217 7.56 12.41 -6.88
N ALA A 218 7.60 11.30 -6.16
CA ALA A 218 6.45 10.71 -5.51
C ALA A 218 5.90 11.55 -4.35
N SER A 219 4.64 11.32 -4.03
CA SER A 219 4.00 11.81 -2.80
C SER A 219 4.47 11.01 -1.59
N THR A 220 4.22 11.52 -0.38
CA THR A 220 4.49 10.82 0.88
C THR A 220 3.20 10.18 1.40
N PRO A 221 3.28 9.01 2.07
CA PRO A 221 4.50 8.24 2.40
C PRO A 221 5.07 7.51 1.16
N LEU A 222 6.40 7.40 1.07
CA LEU A 222 7.07 6.87 -0.13
C LEU A 222 6.79 5.38 -0.37
N GLU A 223 6.60 4.60 0.68
CA GLU A 223 6.27 3.17 0.64
C GLU A 223 4.95 2.88 -0.10
N ASP A 224 4.04 3.85 -0.11
CA ASP A 224 2.75 3.72 -0.79
C ASP A 224 2.75 4.33 -2.20
N HIS A 225 3.74 5.17 -2.52
CA HIS A 225 3.75 5.97 -3.76
C HIS A 225 4.91 5.66 -4.70
N VAL A 226 5.91 4.89 -4.26
CA VAL A 226 7.03 4.46 -5.11
C VAL A 226 6.96 2.98 -5.35
N PHE A 227 6.86 2.59 -6.61
CA PHE A 227 6.86 1.19 -7.05
C PHE A 227 8.04 0.94 -7.97
N TYR A 228 8.64 -0.23 -7.82
CA TYR A 228 9.73 -0.65 -8.69
C TYR A 228 9.51 -2.09 -9.15
N VAL A 229 9.75 -2.32 -10.43
CA VAL A 229 9.73 -3.65 -11.04
C VAL A 229 10.97 -3.87 -11.89
N GLU A 230 11.51 -5.08 -11.86
CA GLU A 230 12.75 -5.41 -12.54
C GLU A 230 12.64 -5.39 -14.07
N THR A 231 11.46 -5.61 -14.62
CA THR A 231 11.23 -5.62 -16.06
C THR A 231 9.80 -5.20 -16.42
N TYR A 232 9.62 -4.73 -17.64
CA TYR A 232 8.29 -4.48 -18.20
C TYR A 232 7.41 -5.75 -18.29
N GLY A 233 8.02 -6.95 -18.25
CA GLY A 233 7.28 -8.22 -18.26
C GLY A 233 6.45 -8.47 -17.01
N VAL A 234 6.72 -7.77 -15.93
CA VAL A 234 6.01 -7.92 -14.65
C VAL A 234 5.27 -6.68 -14.21
N ILE A 235 5.26 -5.60 -15.01
CA ILE A 235 4.57 -4.34 -14.67
C ILE A 235 3.06 -4.55 -14.43
N GLU A 236 2.46 -5.51 -15.10
CA GLU A 236 1.04 -5.85 -14.96
C GLU A 236 0.70 -6.31 -13.52
N LYS A 237 1.67 -6.84 -12.77
CA LYS A 237 1.47 -7.24 -11.36
C LYS A 237 1.11 -6.04 -10.46
N LEU A 238 1.48 -4.83 -10.87
CA LEU A 238 1.12 -3.61 -10.15
C LEU A 238 -0.36 -3.22 -10.33
N THR A 239 -1.07 -3.82 -11.29
CA THR A 239 -2.49 -3.49 -11.53
C THR A 239 -3.35 -3.77 -10.30
N SER A 240 -3.13 -4.90 -9.61
CA SER A 240 -3.86 -5.22 -8.37
C SER A 240 -3.55 -4.23 -7.26
N LYS A 241 -2.28 -3.82 -7.12
CA LYS A 241 -1.87 -2.83 -6.13
C LYS A 241 -2.51 -1.46 -6.41
N PHE A 242 -2.51 -1.00 -7.66
CA PHE A 242 -3.20 0.23 -8.04
C PHE A 242 -4.71 0.13 -7.87
N ARG A 243 -5.31 -1.03 -8.13
CA ARG A 243 -6.73 -1.25 -7.84
C ARG A 243 -7.02 -1.03 -6.35
N GLU A 244 -6.22 -1.59 -5.44
CA GLU A 244 -6.38 -1.41 -4.01
C GLU A 244 -6.20 0.05 -3.58
N THR A 245 -5.18 0.72 -4.12
CA THR A 245 -4.83 2.10 -3.78
C THR A 245 -5.84 3.12 -4.31
N LEU A 246 -6.33 2.93 -5.54
CA LEU A 246 -7.27 3.86 -6.19
C LEU A 246 -8.74 3.58 -5.85
N CYS A 247 -9.03 2.47 -5.17
CA CYS A 247 -10.35 2.12 -4.72
C CYS A 247 -10.61 2.60 -3.30
N GLU A 248 -11.73 3.25 -3.05
CA GLU A 248 -12.27 3.34 -1.71
C GLU A 248 -12.82 1.97 -1.31
N VAL A 249 -12.08 1.23 -0.52
CA VAL A 249 -12.69 0.20 0.31
C VAL A 249 -13.52 0.96 1.34
N LYS A 250 -14.82 1.08 1.12
CA LYS A 250 -15.74 1.28 2.23
C LYS A 250 -15.65 0.00 3.07
N VAL A 251 -14.69 -0.06 3.96
CA VAL A 251 -14.80 -0.87 5.14
C VAL A 251 -15.94 -0.22 5.90
N GLU A 252 -17.16 -0.70 5.70
CA GLU A 252 -18.14 -0.64 6.75
C GLU A 252 -17.48 -1.40 7.89
N VAL A 253 -16.81 -0.68 8.76
CA VAL A 253 -16.46 -1.17 10.08
C VAL A 253 -17.83 -1.33 10.74
N VAL A 254 -18.45 -2.50 10.49
CA VAL A 254 -19.43 -3.04 11.40
C VAL A 254 -18.58 -3.28 12.64
N GLU A 255 -18.48 -2.26 13.49
CA GLU A 255 -18.01 -2.42 14.85
C GLU A 255 -19.02 -3.39 15.46
N ASP A 256 -18.65 -4.66 15.45
CA ASP A 256 -19.37 -5.67 16.22
C ASP A 256 -19.21 -5.25 17.68
N PRO A 257 -20.28 -4.71 18.34
CA PRO A 257 -20.18 -4.23 19.72
C PRO A 257 -19.71 -5.34 20.65
N CYS A 258 -20.00 -6.61 20.34
CA CYS A 258 -19.51 -7.78 21.06
C CYS A 258 -17.99 -7.93 20.98
N LYS A 259 -17.35 -7.51 19.88
CA LYS A 259 -15.89 -7.61 19.72
C LYS A 259 -15.16 -6.56 20.56
N CYS A 260 -15.75 -5.37 20.73
CA CYS A 260 -15.24 -4.33 21.64
C CYS A 260 -15.37 -4.74 23.11
N GLU A 261 -16.50 -5.31 23.51
CA GLU A 261 -16.72 -5.77 24.89
C GLU A 261 -15.78 -6.92 25.26
N ALA A 262 -15.61 -7.91 24.37
CA ALA A 262 -14.69 -9.03 24.57
C ALA A 262 -13.23 -8.55 24.69
N ARG A 263 -12.83 -7.56 23.88
CA ARG A 263 -11.49 -6.97 23.93
C ARG A 263 -11.25 -6.18 25.20
N LEU A 264 -12.21 -5.42 25.65
CA LEU A 264 -12.17 -4.68 26.92
C LEU A 264 -12.15 -5.60 28.13
N ALA A 265 -12.95 -6.69 28.12
CA ALA A 265 -12.97 -7.69 29.17
C ALA A 265 -11.60 -8.41 29.25
N PHE A 266 -11.04 -8.81 28.11
CA PHE A 266 -9.70 -9.42 28.03
C PHE A 266 -8.62 -8.46 28.55
N GLN A 267 -8.65 -7.19 28.20
CA GLN A 267 -7.71 -6.19 28.69
C GLN A 267 -7.77 -6.02 30.22
N LYS A 268 -8.98 -5.93 30.77
CA LYS A 268 -9.18 -5.82 32.21
C LYS A 268 -8.66 -7.06 32.96
N GLN A 269 -8.93 -8.25 32.42
CA GLN A 269 -8.47 -9.51 33.01
C GLN A 269 -6.95 -9.64 32.97
N THR A 270 -6.31 -9.28 31.86
CA THR A 270 -4.85 -9.31 31.71
C THR A 270 -4.19 -8.30 32.64
N GLN A 271 -4.77 -7.10 32.76
CA GLN A 271 -4.23 -6.07 33.64
C GLN A 271 -4.34 -6.45 35.11
N ALA A 272 -5.42 -7.09 35.53
CA ALA A 272 -5.59 -7.64 36.88
C ALA A 272 -4.59 -8.75 37.18
N ALA A 273 -4.35 -9.65 36.24
CA ALA A 273 -3.35 -10.72 36.38
C ALA A 273 -1.91 -10.16 36.52
N ILE A 274 -1.57 -9.13 35.73
CA ILE A 274 -0.27 -8.45 35.82
C ILE A 274 -0.11 -7.78 37.18
N GLN A 275 -1.13 -7.12 37.71
CA GLN A 275 -1.09 -6.49 39.02
C GLN A 275 -0.91 -7.52 40.14
N GLN A 276 -1.57 -8.70 40.08
CA GLN A 276 -1.39 -9.77 41.02
C GLN A 276 0.03 -10.35 41.01
N LEU A 277 0.60 -10.53 39.80
CA LEU A 277 1.98 -10.98 39.65
C LEU A 277 2.98 -9.97 40.21
N ALA A 278 2.79 -8.70 39.94
CA ALA A 278 3.62 -7.62 40.47
C ALA A 278 3.59 -7.60 42.03
N ALA A 279 2.41 -7.74 42.61
CA ALA A 279 2.28 -7.81 44.07
C ALA A 279 2.99 -9.04 44.71
N LYS A 280 2.87 -10.21 44.07
CA LYS A 280 3.60 -11.42 44.49
C LYS A 280 5.11 -11.25 44.38
N LEU A 281 5.57 -10.61 43.29
CA LEU A 281 6.98 -10.34 43.11
C LEU A 281 7.53 -9.40 44.19
N ALA A 282 6.79 -8.33 44.51
CA ALA A 282 7.17 -7.43 45.58
C ALA A 282 7.24 -8.12 46.96
N ASP A 283 6.29 -9.03 47.27
CA ASP A 283 6.36 -9.83 48.53
C ASP A 283 7.58 -10.73 48.56
N VAL A 284 7.88 -11.44 47.46
CA VAL A 284 9.08 -12.30 47.40
C VAL A 284 10.36 -11.47 47.54
N THR A 285 10.45 -10.33 46.86
CA THR A 285 11.60 -9.42 46.97
C THR A 285 11.79 -8.94 48.42
N GLY A 286 10.71 -8.51 49.08
CA GLY A 286 10.81 -8.11 50.50
C GLY A 286 11.11 -9.25 51.44
N ARG A 287 10.83 -10.50 51.11
CA ARG A 287 11.27 -11.68 51.90
C ARG A 287 12.75 -11.96 51.68
N ILE A 288 13.27 -11.83 50.48
CA ILE A 288 14.69 -12.01 50.16
C ILE A 288 15.52 -10.94 50.90
N GLU A 289 15.12 -9.68 50.83
CA GLU A 289 15.81 -8.59 51.55
C GLU A 289 15.85 -8.82 53.09
N ARG A 290 14.77 -9.34 53.67
CA ARG A 290 14.75 -9.71 55.09
C ARG A 290 15.71 -10.85 55.40
N LEU A 291 15.81 -11.87 54.53
CA LEU A 291 16.75 -12.98 54.69
C LEU A 291 18.22 -12.55 54.56
N GLU A 292 18.51 -11.70 53.59
CA GLU A 292 19.86 -11.12 53.41
C GLU A 292 20.29 -10.30 54.63
N ASN A 293 19.39 -9.50 55.17
CA ASN A 293 19.66 -8.71 56.38
C ASN A 293 19.84 -9.57 57.67
N THR A 294 19.25 -10.77 57.71
CA THR A 294 19.45 -11.69 58.84
C THR A 294 20.75 -12.49 58.72
N VAL A 295 21.14 -12.89 57.50
CA VAL A 295 22.39 -13.63 57.25
C VAL A 295 23.63 -12.72 57.33
N GLY A 296 23.50 -11.45 56.94
CA GLY A 296 24.60 -10.47 56.99
C GLY A 296 24.91 -9.94 58.41
N ARG A 297 24.14 -10.34 59.44
CA ARG A 297 24.36 -9.99 60.87
C ARG A 297 24.84 -11.16 61.74
N ALA A 298 25.03 -12.34 61.16
CA ALA A 298 25.65 -13.51 61.82
C ALA A 298 27.12 -13.61 61.40
#